data_45921cab01ed9685e9d464be8b6fa1d0
#
_entry.id   45921cab01ed9685e9d464be8b6fa1d0
#
_cell.length_a   1.000
_cell.length_b   1.000
_cell.length_c   1.000
_cell.angle_alpha   90.00
_cell.angle_beta   90.00
_cell.angle_gamma   90.00
#
_symmetry.space_group_name_H-M   'P 1'
#
loop_
_entity.id
_entity.type
_entity.pdbx_description
1 polymer ?
#
loop_
_entity_poly.entity_id
_entity_poly.type
_entity_poly.pdbx_seq_one_letter_code
_entity_poly.pdbx_strand_id
1 'polypeptide(L)'
;MKTIAMFVICNIIIVFAFGQNSDEEKNPREKVVQLTTVITENNPAISFKWNPIPGHFNIEIFRKTRYSNEWGKAIAILPPGAMEFTDNNVEAGIEYEYAIKAKWWMPIETYVSAGIKCRETEYRGKIIFLVDSTFVTDLNKELSRYEKDLIGDGWEVLRKDIARDASVQYVKSVIRDFYNSDPDNVKSVFLFGHVAVPYSGTKAYDGHIVEHDGAWPADLYYGSMNEKIWTDKYVNCTTADRCENRNIPGDGKFDLCELPANETVSLSIGRVDFSNLPAFPQSETELLRNYLEGC
;
A
#
# COMPACT_ATOMS: atom_id res chain seq x y z
N MET A 1 -0.48 -27.76 -8.42
CA MET A 1 -1.58 -27.04 -7.75
C MET A 1 -1.15 -26.79 -6.32
N LYS A 2 -0.73 -25.56 -5.98
CA LYS A 2 -0.42 -25.18 -4.60
C LYS A 2 -1.62 -24.43 -4.06
N THR A 3 -2.31 -25.04 -3.10
CA THR A 3 -3.43 -24.45 -2.38
C THR A 3 -2.81 -23.48 -1.36
N ILE A 4 -2.97 -22.18 -1.60
CA ILE A 4 -2.60 -21.15 -0.61
C ILE A 4 -3.79 -21.02 0.33
N ALA A 5 -3.62 -21.49 1.56
CA ALA A 5 -4.57 -21.26 2.64
C ALA A 5 -4.36 -19.85 3.16
N MET A 6 -5.27 -18.95 2.83
CA MET A 6 -5.32 -17.60 3.40
C MET A 6 -6.04 -17.65 4.76
N PHE A 7 -5.37 -17.21 5.81
CA PHE A 7 -5.94 -17.16 7.16
C PHE A 7 -7.02 -16.07 7.21
N VAL A 8 -8.24 -16.47 7.51
CA VAL A 8 -9.34 -15.56 7.83
C VAL A 8 -9.22 -15.17 9.30
N ILE A 9 -8.99 -13.89 9.58
CA ILE A 9 -9.04 -13.35 10.93
C ILE A 9 -10.51 -13.21 11.32
N CYS A 10 -10.97 -14.11 12.18
CA CYS A 10 -12.32 -14.06 12.75
C CYS A 10 -12.32 -13.08 13.93
N ASN A 11 -12.82 -11.87 13.73
CA ASN A 11 -13.06 -10.94 14.83
C ASN A 11 -14.32 -11.36 15.60
N ILE A 12 -14.14 -11.96 16.78
CA ILE A 12 -15.22 -12.29 17.70
C ILE A 12 -15.56 -11.04 18.50
N ILE A 13 -16.67 -10.39 18.20
CA ILE A 13 -17.24 -9.35 19.07
C ILE A 13 -18.02 -10.02 20.17
N ILE A 14 -17.49 -10.00 21.38
CA ILE A 14 -18.18 -10.47 22.60
C ILE A 14 -19.02 -9.31 23.12
N VAL A 15 -20.33 -9.43 23.04
CA VAL A 15 -21.27 -8.53 23.73
C VAL A 15 -21.47 -9.04 25.16
N PHE A 16 -20.98 -8.27 26.15
CA PHE A 16 -21.26 -8.56 27.56
C PHE A 16 -22.67 -8.10 27.92
N ALA A 17 -23.54 -9.05 28.26
CA ALA A 17 -24.76 -8.78 28.97
C ALA A 17 -24.53 -9.07 30.45
N PHE A 18 -24.62 -8.04 31.33
CA PHE A 18 -24.61 -8.21 32.77
C PHE A 18 -25.97 -8.72 33.24
N GLY A 19 -26.00 -9.94 33.75
CA GLY A 19 -27.09 -10.51 34.51
C GLY A 19 -26.48 -11.44 35.54
N GLN A 20 -26.49 -11.03 36.83
CA GLN A 20 -26.16 -11.92 37.93
C GLN A 20 -27.30 -12.93 38.07
N ASN A 21 -27.01 -14.22 37.86
CA ASN A 21 -27.55 -15.34 38.61
C ASN A 21 -26.69 -16.57 38.40
N SER A 22 -26.30 -17.20 39.47
CA SER A 22 -25.61 -18.46 39.59
C SER A 22 -26.39 -19.56 38.89
N ASP A 23 -25.82 -20.08 37.80
CA ASP A 23 -25.96 -21.47 37.34
C ASP A 23 -25.08 -21.67 36.10
N GLU A 24 -24.18 -22.63 36.17
CA GLU A 24 -23.34 -23.22 35.12
C GLU A 24 -22.86 -22.25 34.05
N GLU A 25 -21.60 -21.93 34.08
CA GLU A 25 -20.88 -21.20 33.02
C GLU A 25 -21.01 -21.95 31.72
N LYS A 26 -22.15 -21.78 31.00
CA LYS A 26 -22.36 -22.34 29.68
C LYS A 26 -21.29 -21.77 28.75
N ASN A 27 -20.48 -22.66 28.18
CA ASN A 27 -19.39 -22.33 27.26
C ASN A 27 -19.91 -21.33 26.22
N PRO A 28 -19.32 -20.10 26.10
CA PRO A 28 -19.76 -19.10 25.12
C PRO A 28 -19.79 -19.62 23.69
N ARG A 29 -19.03 -20.67 23.40
CA ARG A 29 -19.00 -21.33 22.08
C ARG A 29 -20.32 -22.00 21.69
N GLU A 30 -21.17 -22.30 22.66
CA GLU A 30 -22.50 -22.88 22.40
C GLU A 30 -23.54 -21.84 21.97
N LYS A 31 -23.22 -20.54 22.13
CA LYS A 31 -24.09 -19.42 21.79
C LYS A 31 -23.75 -18.79 20.42
N VAL A 32 -22.77 -19.31 19.70
CA VAL A 32 -22.33 -18.81 18.40
C VAL A 32 -22.28 -19.94 17.38
N VAL A 33 -22.56 -19.63 16.13
CA VAL A 33 -22.36 -20.57 15.02
C VAL A 33 -20.86 -20.62 14.72
N GLN A 34 -20.22 -21.74 15.05
CA GLN A 34 -18.83 -21.98 14.66
C GLN A 34 -18.79 -22.36 13.19
N LEU A 35 -18.27 -21.46 12.35
CA LEU A 35 -18.25 -21.67 10.91
C LEU A 35 -16.84 -21.73 10.33
N THR A 36 -16.74 -22.43 9.21
CA THR A 36 -15.58 -22.44 8.33
C THR A 36 -15.97 -21.81 7.01
N THR A 37 -15.13 -20.96 6.47
CA THR A 37 -15.34 -20.29 5.17
C THR A 37 -14.39 -20.86 4.14
N VAL A 38 -14.92 -21.16 2.94
CA VAL A 38 -14.15 -21.58 1.77
C VAL A 38 -14.43 -20.61 0.63
N ILE A 39 -13.38 -20.13 -0.01
CA ILE A 39 -13.44 -19.18 -1.12
C ILE A 39 -13.03 -19.89 -2.40
N THR A 40 -13.85 -19.77 -3.45
CA THR A 40 -13.57 -20.30 -4.79
C THR A 40 -13.38 -19.13 -5.76
N GLU A 41 -12.23 -19.06 -6.42
CA GLU A 41 -11.88 -17.97 -7.34
C GLU A 41 -12.40 -18.18 -8.76
N ASN A 42 -12.25 -19.41 -9.28
CA ASN A 42 -12.81 -19.81 -10.57
C ASN A 42 -14.30 -20.11 -10.38
N ASN A 43 -15.19 -19.38 -11.01
CA ASN A 43 -16.61 -19.27 -10.67
C ASN A 43 -16.78 -18.72 -9.24
N PRO A 44 -16.71 -17.41 -9.08
CA PRO A 44 -16.68 -16.76 -7.76
C PRO A 44 -17.78 -17.28 -6.84
N ALA A 45 -17.39 -17.84 -5.68
CA ALA A 45 -18.33 -18.32 -4.67
C ALA A 45 -17.71 -18.25 -3.28
N ILE A 46 -18.55 -17.95 -2.29
CA ILE A 46 -18.19 -17.99 -0.86
C ILE A 46 -19.07 -19.01 -0.17
N SER A 47 -18.45 -20.07 0.35
CA SER A 47 -19.13 -21.17 1.02
C SER A 47 -18.87 -21.15 2.51
N PHE A 48 -19.89 -21.36 3.28
CA PHE A 48 -19.86 -21.48 4.74
C PHE A 48 -20.29 -22.86 5.16
N LYS A 49 -19.59 -23.45 6.13
CA LYS A 49 -19.95 -24.69 6.80
C LYS A 49 -19.91 -24.48 8.29
N TRP A 50 -20.87 -25.04 9.01
CA TRP A 50 -20.98 -24.93 10.47
C TRP A 50 -21.44 -26.22 11.10
N ASN A 51 -21.24 -26.35 12.42
CA ASN A 51 -21.78 -27.45 13.20
C ASN A 51 -23.31 -27.33 13.35
N PRO A 52 -24.03 -28.44 13.56
CA PRO A 52 -25.48 -28.40 13.75
C PRO A 52 -25.87 -27.37 14.82
N ILE A 53 -26.78 -26.47 14.45
CA ILE A 53 -27.36 -25.52 15.41
C ILE A 53 -28.51 -26.23 16.14
N PRO A 54 -28.50 -26.27 17.48
CA PRO A 54 -29.58 -26.88 18.26
C PRO A 54 -30.92 -26.21 17.95
N GLY A 55 -31.99 -27.03 17.81
CA GLY A 55 -33.36 -26.55 17.62
C GLY A 55 -33.92 -26.76 16.22
N HIS A 56 -35.21 -26.47 16.05
CA HIS A 56 -35.94 -26.66 14.78
C HIS A 56 -36.33 -25.34 14.17
N PHE A 57 -35.36 -24.46 13.96
CA PHE A 57 -35.60 -23.11 13.42
C PHE A 57 -34.90 -22.90 12.09
N ASN A 58 -35.50 -22.08 11.25
CA ASN A 58 -34.87 -21.65 10.01
C ASN A 58 -33.63 -20.80 10.32
N ILE A 59 -32.66 -20.94 9.43
CA ILE A 59 -31.42 -20.16 9.49
C ILE A 59 -31.51 -19.09 8.40
N GLU A 60 -31.47 -17.84 8.78
CA GLU A 60 -31.48 -16.69 7.88
C GLU A 60 -30.07 -16.24 7.59
N ILE A 61 -29.73 -16.10 6.30
CA ILE A 61 -28.45 -15.60 5.84
C ILE A 61 -28.65 -14.19 5.29
N PHE A 62 -27.92 -13.24 5.82
CA PHE A 62 -27.88 -11.87 5.33
C PHE A 62 -26.51 -11.59 4.76
N ARG A 63 -26.47 -10.71 3.76
CA ARG A 63 -25.23 -10.21 3.17
C ARG A 63 -25.35 -8.71 2.93
N LYS A 64 -24.25 -8.00 3.17
CA LYS A 64 -24.06 -6.62 2.75
C LYS A 64 -22.63 -6.44 2.25
N THR A 65 -22.34 -5.38 1.51
CA THR A 65 -20.97 -4.96 1.28
C THR A 65 -20.41 -4.33 2.55
N ARG A 66 -19.10 -4.40 2.76
CA ARG A 66 -18.44 -3.91 3.98
C ARG A 66 -18.81 -2.48 4.37
N TYR A 67 -18.98 -1.60 3.41
CA TYR A 67 -19.27 -0.18 3.67
C TYR A 67 -20.77 0.15 3.71
N SER A 68 -21.65 -0.84 3.55
CA SER A 68 -23.08 -0.65 3.73
C SER A 68 -23.44 -0.64 5.22
N ASN A 69 -24.27 0.31 5.64
CA ASN A 69 -24.74 0.39 7.02
C ASN A 69 -25.93 -0.56 7.31
N GLU A 70 -26.59 -1.07 6.29
CA GLU A 70 -27.82 -1.86 6.44
C GLU A 70 -27.65 -3.28 5.87
N TRP A 71 -28.19 -4.25 6.59
CA TRP A 71 -28.18 -5.66 6.19
C TRP A 71 -29.18 -6.00 5.08
N GLY A 72 -30.21 -5.20 4.91
CA GLY A 72 -31.26 -5.48 3.96
C GLY A 72 -32.08 -6.72 4.28
N LYS A 73 -32.59 -7.40 3.23
CA LYS A 73 -33.34 -8.65 3.37
C LYS A 73 -32.39 -9.85 3.40
N ALA A 74 -32.83 -10.95 4.04
CA ALA A 74 -32.10 -12.22 3.98
C ALA A 74 -31.94 -12.66 2.52
N ILE A 75 -30.71 -13.04 2.15
CA ILE A 75 -30.37 -13.57 0.83
C ILE A 75 -30.73 -15.06 0.70
N ALA A 76 -30.84 -15.77 1.84
CA ALA A 76 -31.31 -17.13 1.92
C ALA A 76 -32.00 -17.41 3.27
N ILE A 77 -32.98 -18.32 3.23
CA ILE A 77 -33.62 -18.90 4.42
C ILE A 77 -33.48 -20.41 4.28
N LEU A 78 -32.69 -20.99 5.18
CA LEU A 78 -32.36 -22.41 5.15
C LEU A 78 -33.26 -23.18 6.15
N PRO A 79 -33.58 -24.46 5.85
CA PRO A 79 -34.39 -25.27 6.77
C PRO A 79 -33.60 -25.59 8.05
N PRO A 80 -34.31 -26.01 9.12
CA PRO A 80 -33.68 -26.51 10.31
C PRO A 80 -32.73 -27.66 10.03
N GLY A 81 -31.56 -27.61 10.69
CA GLY A 81 -30.50 -28.62 10.48
C GLY A 81 -29.60 -28.41 9.28
N ALA A 82 -29.77 -27.34 8.51
CA ALA A 82 -28.81 -26.98 7.48
C ALA A 82 -27.45 -26.69 8.12
N MET A 83 -26.38 -27.19 7.50
CA MET A 83 -25.00 -27.05 8.00
C MET A 83 -24.07 -26.37 6.99
N GLU A 84 -24.61 -25.93 5.86
CA GLU A 84 -23.82 -25.22 4.86
C GLU A 84 -24.68 -24.26 4.04
N PHE A 85 -24.03 -23.27 3.48
CA PHE A 85 -24.58 -22.33 2.51
C PHE A 85 -23.48 -21.88 1.56
N THR A 86 -23.81 -21.76 0.27
CA THR A 86 -22.90 -21.20 -0.72
C THR A 86 -23.53 -20.02 -1.41
N ASP A 87 -22.86 -18.88 -1.37
CA ASP A 87 -23.21 -17.71 -2.12
C ASP A 87 -22.44 -17.67 -3.43
N ASN A 88 -23.17 -17.89 -4.54
CA ASN A 88 -22.62 -17.83 -5.90
C ASN A 88 -22.84 -16.47 -6.56
N ASN A 89 -23.47 -15.52 -5.87
CA ASN A 89 -23.75 -14.18 -6.40
C ASN A 89 -22.79 -13.15 -5.79
N VAL A 90 -21.51 -13.43 -5.89
CA VAL A 90 -20.41 -12.58 -5.38
C VAL A 90 -19.45 -12.22 -6.49
N GLU A 91 -18.83 -11.06 -6.36
CA GLU A 91 -17.88 -10.51 -7.33
C GLU A 91 -16.48 -10.48 -6.73
N ALA A 92 -15.46 -10.75 -7.56
CA ALA A 92 -14.06 -10.57 -7.15
C ALA A 92 -13.76 -9.07 -6.93
N GLY A 93 -12.96 -8.78 -5.90
CA GLY A 93 -12.61 -7.42 -5.51
C GLY A 93 -13.59 -6.76 -4.55
N ILE A 94 -14.75 -7.39 -4.28
CA ILE A 94 -15.74 -6.87 -3.33
C ILE A 94 -15.68 -7.65 -2.02
N GLU A 95 -15.55 -6.93 -0.91
CA GLU A 95 -15.63 -7.48 0.44
C GLU A 95 -17.07 -7.44 0.94
N TYR A 96 -17.54 -8.61 1.40
CA TYR A 96 -18.88 -8.79 1.94
C TYR A 96 -18.82 -9.10 3.43
N GLU A 97 -19.83 -8.63 4.14
CA GLU A 97 -20.14 -9.07 5.49
C GLU A 97 -21.40 -9.93 5.45
N TYR A 98 -21.34 -11.04 6.16
CA TYR A 98 -22.45 -11.97 6.30
C TYR A 98 -22.91 -12.04 7.76
N ALA A 99 -24.22 -12.12 7.96
CA ALA A 99 -24.81 -12.47 9.22
C ALA A 99 -25.59 -13.78 9.07
N ILE A 100 -25.25 -14.79 9.87
CA ILE A 100 -25.93 -16.08 9.94
C ILE A 100 -26.72 -16.08 11.23
N LYS A 101 -28.07 -16.12 11.14
CA LYS A 101 -28.98 -15.94 12.27
C LYS A 101 -29.94 -17.11 12.37
N ALA A 102 -29.95 -17.76 13.54
CA ALA A 102 -30.97 -18.74 13.89
C ALA A 102 -31.90 -18.12 14.95
N LYS A 103 -33.18 -18.05 14.61
CA LYS A 103 -34.21 -17.52 15.53
C LYS A 103 -34.62 -18.58 16.55
N TRP A 104 -34.07 -18.49 17.74
CA TRP A 104 -34.50 -19.24 18.90
C TRP A 104 -34.96 -18.24 19.97
N TRP A 105 -35.39 -18.75 21.16
CA TRP A 105 -35.73 -17.88 22.29
C TRP A 105 -34.60 -16.95 22.72
N MET A 106 -33.33 -17.35 22.50
CA MET A 106 -32.17 -16.45 22.40
C MET A 106 -31.61 -16.53 20.98
N PRO A 107 -31.41 -15.41 20.28
CA PRO A 107 -30.86 -15.44 18.95
C PRO A 107 -29.42 -15.98 18.96
N ILE A 108 -29.15 -16.96 18.11
CA ILE A 108 -27.80 -17.43 17.82
C ILE A 108 -27.37 -16.74 16.54
N GLU A 109 -26.38 -15.86 16.65
CA GLU A 109 -25.94 -15.04 15.54
C GLU A 109 -24.42 -15.15 15.39
N THR A 110 -23.97 -15.18 14.15
CA THR A 110 -22.54 -15.10 13.81
C THR A 110 -22.35 -14.15 12.66
N TYR A 111 -21.31 -13.34 12.74
CA TYR A 111 -20.92 -12.38 11.72
C TYR A 111 -19.55 -12.77 11.18
N VAL A 112 -19.39 -12.70 9.85
CA VAL A 112 -18.14 -13.02 9.17
C VAL A 112 -17.93 -12.10 7.98
N SER A 113 -16.71 -11.62 7.79
CA SER A 113 -16.30 -10.92 6.57
C SER A 113 -15.59 -11.90 5.64
N ALA A 114 -15.94 -11.87 4.37
CA ALA A 114 -15.31 -12.67 3.34
C ALA A 114 -15.37 -11.97 1.99
N GLY A 115 -14.36 -12.19 1.17
CA GLY A 115 -14.30 -11.66 -0.19
C GLY A 115 -13.27 -12.41 -1.04
N ILE A 116 -13.35 -12.23 -2.35
CA ILE A 116 -12.49 -12.89 -3.33
C ILE A 116 -11.57 -11.84 -3.92
N LYS A 117 -10.24 -12.02 -3.82
CA LYS A 117 -9.25 -11.07 -4.32
C LYS A 117 -9.51 -9.64 -3.85
N CYS A 118 -10.00 -9.48 -2.64
CA CYS A 118 -10.18 -8.18 -2.03
C CYS A 118 -8.82 -7.54 -1.74
N ARG A 119 -8.77 -6.22 -1.85
CA ARG A 119 -7.62 -5.46 -1.36
C ARG A 119 -7.53 -5.60 0.14
N GLU A 120 -6.31 -5.52 0.66
CA GLU A 120 -6.11 -5.47 2.11
C GLU A 120 -6.83 -4.27 2.71
N THR A 121 -7.28 -4.40 3.95
CA THR A 121 -8.15 -3.42 4.63
C THR A 121 -7.52 -2.02 4.72
N GLU A 122 -6.21 -1.93 4.73
CA GLU A 122 -5.42 -0.71 4.86
C GLU A 122 -4.64 -0.39 3.58
N TYR A 123 -5.14 -0.79 2.41
CA TYR A 123 -4.48 -0.55 1.15
C TYR A 123 -4.27 0.96 0.90
N ARG A 124 -3.00 1.37 0.88
CA ARG A 124 -2.57 2.76 0.66
C ARG A 124 -2.33 3.08 -0.83
N GLY A 125 -2.27 2.08 -1.65
CA GLY A 125 -1.88 2.17 -3.06
C GLY A 125 -0.57 1.45 -3.35
N LYS A 126 0.06 1.83 -4.46
CA LYS A 126 1.34 1.26 -4.88
C LYS A 126 2.46 2.26 -4.62
N ILE A 127 3.57 1.76 -4.09
CA ILE A 127 4.82 2.51 -3.94
C ILE A 127 5.87 1.95 -4.89
N ILE A 128 6.46 2.82 -5.71
CA ILE A 128 7.62 2.49 -6.53
C ILE A 128 8.85 2.56 -5.63
N PHE A 129 9.51 1.44 -5.43
CA PHE A 129 10.71 1.35 -4.62
C PHE A 129 11.94 1.16 -5.52
N LEU A 130 12.67 2.25 -5.77
CA LEU A 130 13.88 2.26 -6.58
C LEU A 130 15.10 2.13 -5.68
N VAL A 131 15.89 1.09 -5.90
CA VAL A 131 17.07 0.76 -5.10
C VAL A 131 18.31 0.90 -5.96
N ASP A 132 19.31 1.65 -5.47
CA ASP A 132 20.67 1.66 -6.05
C ASP A 132 21.21 0.23 -6.05
N SER A 133 21.47 -0.31 -7.23
CA SER A 133 21.87 -1.71 -7.43
C SER A 133 23.22 -2.06 -6.76
N THR A 134 24.02 -1.06 -6.42
CA THR A 134 25.29 -1.24 -5.69
C THR A 134 25.09 -1.91 -4.34
N PHE A 135 23.94 -1.67 -3.67
CA PHE A 135 23.68 -2.15 -2.31
C PHE A 135 22.83 -3.41 -2.23
N VAL A 136 22.29 -3.87 -3.35
CA VAL A 136 21.33 -4.99 -3.36
C VAL A 136 21.90 -6.27 -2.74
N THR A 137 23.18 -6.57 -2.99
CA THR A 137 23.82 -7.76 -2.44
C THR A 137 24.08 -7.61 -0.93
N ASP A 138 24.68 -6.49 -0.53
CA ASP A 138 25.14 -6.27 0.84
C ASP A 138 24.01 -5.98 1.82
N LEU A 139 22.89 -5.44 1.35
CA LEU A 139 21.70 -5.09 2.14
C LEU A 139 20.47 -5.95 1.80
N ASN A 140 20.67 -7.10 1.14
CA ASN A 140 19.56 -7.94 0.68
C ASN A 140 18.57 -8.32 1.80
N LYS A 141 19.08 -8.64 2.99
CA LYS A 141 18.26 -9.03 4.14
C LYS A 141 17.43 -7.86 4.65
N GLU A 142 18.07 -6.71 4.81
CA GLU A 142 17.45 -5.48 5.33
C GLU A 142 16.42 -4.94 4.32
N LEU A 143 16.76 -4.92 3.03
CA LEU A 143 15.83 -4.52 1.96
C LEU A 143 14.61 -5.45 1.89
N SER A 144 14.82 -6.77 2.00
CA SER A 144 13.71 -7.74 2.00
C SER A 144 12.80 -7.59 3.23
N ARG A 145 13.36 -7.19 4.39
CA ARG A 145 12.57 -6.86 5.57
C ARG A 145 11.77 -5.59 5.33
N TYR A 146 12.42 -4.53 4.86
CA TYR A 146 11.78 -3.24 4.60
C TYR A 146 10.62 -3.35 3.59
N GLU A 147 10.76 -4.17 2.54
CA GLU A 147 9.64 -4.45 1.64
C GLU A 147 8.44 -5.09 2.35
N LYS A 148 8.70 -6.02 3.28
CA LYS A 148 7.64 -6.64 4.08
C LYS A 148 6.98 -5.65 5.03
N ASP A 149 7.77 -4.72 5.59
CA ASP A 149 7.27 -3.67 6.46
C ASP A 149 6.37 -2.69 5.66
N LEU A 150 6.76 -2.32 4.42
CA LEU A 150 5.92 -1.55 3.51
C LEU A 150 4.61 -2.27 3.16
N ILE A 151 4.68 -3.59 2.88
CA ILE A 151 3.48 -4.41 2.63
C ILE A 151 2.60 -4.46 3.88
N GLY A 152 3.20 -4.64 5.05
CA GLY A 152 2.48 -4.61 6.33
C GLY A 152 1.81 -3.27 6.64
N ASP A 153 2.37 -2.16 6.13
CA ASP A 153 1.81 -0.80 6.22
C ASP A 153 0.76 -0.52 5.12
N GLY A 154 0.41 -1.50 4.31
CA GLY A 154 -0.67 -1.43 3.32
C GLY A 154 -0.23 -1.02 1.91
N TRP A 155 1.06 -1.00 1.61
CA TRP A 155 1.56 -0.70 0.28
C TRP A 155 1.71 -1.97 -0.59
N GLU A 156 1.32 -1.89 -1.85
CA GLU A 156 1.81 -2.80 -2.89
C GLU A 156 3.15 -2.27 -3.41
N VAL A 157 4.23 -3.06 -3.24
CA VAL A 157 5.59 -2.61 -3.56
C VAL A 157 5.96 -2.97 -4.99
N LEU A 158 6.30 -1.94 -5.78
CA LEU A 158 6.81 -2.06 -7.15
C LEU A 158 8.33 -1.80 -7.12
N ARG A 159 9.11 -2.83 -6.79
CA ARG A 159 10.57 -2.70 -6.70
C ARG A 159 11.24 -2.75 -8.06
N LYS A 160 12.24 -1.88 -8.23
CA LYS A 160 13.19 -1.91 -9.34
C LYS A 160 14.57 -1.50 -8.86
N ASP A 161 15.55 -2.34 -9.14
CA ASP A 161 16.95 -2.00 -8.89
C ASP A 161 17.48 -1.16 -10.07
N ILE A 162 18.13 -0.04 -9.76
CA ILE A 162 18.60 0.97 -10.69
C ILE A 162 20.13 1.05 -10.61
N ALA A 163 20.80 1.05 -11.76
CA ALA A 163 22.24 1.27 -11.80
C ALA A 163 22.59 2.65 -11.26
N ARG A 164 23.64 2.74 -10.45
CA ARG A 164 24.06 3.99 -9.80
C ARG A 164 24.38 5.12 -10.79
N ASP A 165 24.87 4.77 -11.97
CA ASP A 165 25.21 5.67 -13.09
C ASP A 165 24.05 5.87 -14.10
N ALA A 166 22.86 5.37 -13.76
CA ALA A 166 21.69 5.58 -14.60
C ALA A 166 21.37 7.06 -14.77
N SER A 167 20.95 7.47 -15.95
CA SER A 167 20.57 8.86 -16.19
C SER A 167 19.23 9.22 -15.52
N VAL A 168 19.07 10.52 -15.22
CA VAL A 168 17.81 11.08 -14.71
C VAL A 168 16.62 10.72 -15.61
N GLN A 169 16.82 10.77 -16.93
CA GLN A 169 15.79 10.44 -17.93
C GLN A 169 15.41 8.95 -17.89
N TYR A 170 16.39 8.06 -17.70
CA TYR A 170 16.11 6.63 -17.55
C TYR A 170 15.29 6.34 -16.28
N VAL A 171 15.70 6.89 -15.14
CA VAL A 171 14.96 6.75 -13.87
C VAL A 171 13.53 7.26 -14.05
N LYS A 172 13.37 8.43 -14.69
CA LYS A 172 12.03 8.98 -14.99
C LYS A 172 11.19 8.05 -15.86
N SER A 173 11.80 7.44 -16.90
CA SER A 173 11.07 6.50 -17.76
C SER A 173 10.55 5.30 -16.98
N VAL A 174 11.35 4.73 -16.06
CA VAL A 174 10.94 3.61 -15.18
C VAL A 174 9.77 4.02 -14.30
N ILE A 175 9.84 5.19 -13.65
CA ILE A 175 8.75 5.70 -12.81
C ILE A 175 7.47 5.90 -13.62
N ARG A 176 7.57 6.49 -14.81
CA ARG A 176 6.45 6.73 -15.72
C ARG A 176 5.81 5.42 -16.19
N ASP A 177 6.61 4.40 -16.50
CA ASP A 177 6.09 3.11 -16.95
C ASP A 177 5.28 2.44 -15.85
N PHE A 178 5.75 2.46 -14.59
CA PHE A 178 4.97 2.00 -13.44
C PHE A 178 3.70 2.84 -13.24
N TYR A 179 3.81 4.16 -13.27
CA TYR A 179 2.66 5.04 -13.12
C TYR A 179 1.59 4.78 -14.18
N ASN A 180 1.99 4.68 -15.46
CA ASN A 180 1.06 4.45 -16.56
C ASN A 180 0.39 3.07 -16.52
N SER A 181 1.01 2.09 -15.85
CA SER A 181 0.40 0.76 -15.69
C SER A 181 -0.82 0.77 -14.75
N ASP A 182 -0.86 1.70 -13.78
CA ASP A 182 -1.98 1.85 -12.84
C ASP A 182 -2.00 3.25 -12.19
N PRO A 183 -2.40 4.30 -12.95
CA PRO A 183 -2.33 5.68 -12.48
C PRO A 183 -3.18 5.97 -11.24
N ASP A 184 -4.26 5.20 -11.07
CA ASP A 184 -5.19 5.39 -9.96
C ASP A 184 -4.65 4.85 -8.63
N ASN A 185 -3.69 3.94 -8.66
CA ASN A 185 -3.18 3.30 -7.45
C ASN A 185 -1.69 3.58 -7.17
N VAL A 186 -0.88 3.93 -8.15
CA VAL A 186 0.52 4.35 -7.92
C VAL A 186 0.52 5.74 -7.29
N LYS A 187 1.00 5.86 -6.05
CA LYS A 187 0.89 7.08 -5.23
C LYS A 187 2.23 7.65 -4.79
N SER A 188 3.26 6.82 -4.71
CA SER A 188 4.52 7.22 -4.10
C SER A 188 5.73 6.61 -4.80
N VAL A 189 6.86 7.28 -4.70
CA VAL A 189 8.18 6.79 -5.12
C VAL A 189 9.13 6.92 -3.93
N PHE A 190 9.85 5.85 -3.63
CA PHE A 190 10.93 5.87 -2.66
C PHE A 190 12.24 5.53 -3.35
N LEU A 191 13.21 6.45 -3.26
CA LEU A 191 14.54 6.38 -3.85
C LEU A 191 15.52 5.99 -2.74
N PHE A 192 16.13 4.81 -2.83
CA PHE A 192 17.02 4.29 -1.82
C PHE A 192 18.44 4.12 -2.39
N GLY A 193 19.43 4.72 -1.73
CA GLY A 193 20.81 4.84 -2.20
C GLY A 193 20.96 5.98 -3.21
N HIS A 194 22.09 6.01 -3.91
CA HIS A 194 22.38 7.08 -4.86
C HIS A 194 21.69 6.85 -6.22
N VAL A 195 20.39 7.05 -6.25
CA VAL A 195 19.62 7.13 -7.51
C VAL A 195 19.80 8.54 -8.10
N ALA A 196 19.99 8.64 -9.40
CA ALA A 196 20.26 9.90 -10.09
C ALA A 196 19.42 11.07 -9.56
N VAL A 197 20.08 12.21 -9.31
CA VAL A 197 19.43 13.40 -8.74
C VAL A 197 19.14 14.39 -9.86
N PRO A 198 17.88 14.70 -10.17
CA PRO A 198 17.55 15.79 -11.07
C PRO A 198 17.88 17.14 -10.43
N TYR A 199 18.38 18.06 -11.23
CA TYR A 199 18.65 19.43 -10.81
C TYR A 199 17.78 20.40 -11.62
N SER A 200 17.33 21.49 -11.00
CA SER A 200 16.46 22.47 -11.66
C SER A 200 16.61 23.87 -11.10
N GLY A 201 16.35 24.87 -11.93
CA GLY A 201 16.23 26.27 -11.53
C GLY A 201 17.48 27.11 -11.64
N THR A 202 17.39 28.31 -11.06
CA THR A 202 18.43 29.32 -11.11
C THR A 202 18.40 30.24 -9.88
N LYS A 203 17.74 29.84 -8.79
CA LYS A 203 17.57 30.68 -7.59
C LYS A 203 18.39 30.17 -6.43
N ALA A 204 18.95 31.08 -5.64
CA ALA A 204 19.54 30.80 -4.34
C ALA A 204 18.42 30.70 -3.29
N TYR A 205 17.88 29.50 -3.05
CA TYR A 205 16.78 29.28 -2.11
C TYR A 205 17.17 29.49 -0.64
N ASP A 206 18.45 29.47 -0.32
CA ASP A 206 19.00 29.72 1.00
C ASP A 206 19.33 31.21 1.26
N GLY A 207 19.07 32.09 0.28
CA GLY A 207 19.26 33.53 0.36
C GLY A 207 20.69 34.02 0.10
N HIS A 208 21.66 33.15 -0.20
CA HIS A 208 23.01 33.53 -0.60
C HIS A 208 23.06 33.81 -2.11
N ILE A 209 22.62 35.01 -2.47
CA ILE A 209 22.52 35.44 -3.87
C ILE A 209 23.92 35.49 -4.49
N VAL A 210 23.99 35.15 -5.78
CA VAL A 210 25.14 35.03 -6.66
C VAL A 210 25.93 33.75 -6.44
N GLU A 211 26.46 33.49 -5.25
CA GLU A 211 27.31 32.32 -4.98
C GLU A 211 26.53 31.00 -5.03
N HIS A 212 25.24 31.05 -4.63
CA HIS A 212 24.36 29.87 -4.62
C HIS A 212 23.27 29.92 -5.69
N ASP A 213 23.27 30.94 -6.56
CA ASP A 213 22.39 30.98 -7.71
C ASP A 213 22.68 29.83 -8.67
N GLY A 214 21.66 29.03 -8.98
CA GLY A 214 21.83 27.91 -9.89
C GLY A 214 20.77 26.84 -9.75
N ALA A 215 21.03 25.67 -10.32
CA ALA A 215 20.16 24.52 -10.18
C ALA A 215 20.38 23.83 -8.83
N TRP A 216 19.28 23.41 -8.23
CA TRP A 216 19.26 22.65 -6.99
C TRP A 216 18.62 21.28 -7.18
N PRO A 217 18.89 20.30 -6.31
CA PRO A 217 18.21 19.01 -6.35
C PRO A 217 16.69 19.17 -6.39
N ALA A 218 16.06 18.49 -7.36
CA ALA A 218 14.64 18.67 -7.68
C ALA A 218 13.93 17.32 -7.90
N ASP A 219 13.90 16.47 -6.89
CA ASP A 219 13.23 15.17 -6.95
C ASP A 219 11.75 15.27 -7.34
N LEU A 220 11.17 16.47 -7.25
CA LEU A 220 9.84 16.78 -7.74
C LEU A 220 9.63 16.43 -9.21
N TYR A 221 10.70 16.48 -10.02
CA TYR A 221 10.71 16.01 -11.41
C TYR A 221 10.19 14.58 -11.54
N TYR A 222 10.59 13.71 -10.63
CA TYR A 222 10.15 12.31 -10.62
C TYR A 222 8.66 12.16 -10.31
N GLY A 223 8.10 13.06 -9.50
CA GLY A 223 6.69 13.07 -9.13
C GLY A 223 5.76 13.74 -10.14
N SER A 224 6.30 14.58 -11.02
CA SER A 224 5.53 15.32 -12.03
C SER A 224 5.35 14.48 -13.28
N MET A 225 4.12 14.19 -13.70
CA MET A 225 3.84 13.45 -14.94
C MET A 225 3.72 14.37 -16.16
N ASN A 226 3.71 15.69 -15.98
CA ASN A 226 3.77 16.66 -17.06
C ASN A 226 5.23 17.01 -17.42
N GLU A 227 5.84 16.23 -18.29
CA GLU A 227 7.23 16.45 -18.70
C GLU A 227 7.43 17.72 -19.54
N LYS A 228 6.36 18.30 -20.08
CA LYS A 228 6.45 19.49 -20.97
C LYS A 228 6.95 20.74 -20.24
N ILE A 229 6.76 20.82 -18.93
CA ILE A 229 7.21 21.96 -18.13
C ILE A 229 8.69 21.87 -17.75
N TRP A 230 9.29 20.69 -17.86
CA TRP A 230 10.67 20.41 -17.50
C TRP A 230 11.58 20.56 -18.73
N THR A 231 11.89 21.82 -19.05
CA THR A 231 12.76 22.16 -20.19
C THR A 231 14.21 22.43 -19.73
N ASP A 232 15.16 22.25 -20.64
CA ASP A 232 16.58 22.54 -20.48
C ASP A 232 17.01 23.39 -21.71
N LYS A 233 16.59 24.65 -21.72
CA LYS A 233 16.71 25.50 -22.93
C LYS A 233 17.06 26.96 -22.67
N TYR A 234 16.68 27.50 -21.53
CA TYR A 234 16.62 28.93 -21.31
C TYR A 234 17.53 29.45 -20.20
N VAL A 235 17.68 28.66 -19.14
CA VAL A 235 18.50 29.06 -17.99
C VAL A 235 19.98 29.06 -18.40
N ASN A 236 20.67 30.15 -18.07
CA ASN A 236 22.10 30.28 -18.21
C ASN A 236 22.67 30.95 -16.96
N CYS A 237 22.97 30.15 -15.97
CA CYS A 237 23.48 30.59 -14.67
C CYS A 237 24.82 29.90 -14.39
N THR A 238 25.90 30.66 -14.37
CA THR A 238 27.29 30.17 -14.21
C THR A 238 27.98 30.77 -12.98
N THR A 239 27.23 31.54 -12.17
CA THR A 239 27.76 32.26 -11.00
C THR A 239 27.93 31.41 -9.77
N ALA A 240 27.22 30.27 -9.67
CA ALA A 240 27.32 29.39 -8.53
C ALA A 240 28.77 28.95 -8.26
N ASP A 241 29.18 29.02 -7.00
CA ASP A 241 30.49 28.56 -6.53
C ASP A 241 30.66 27.08 -6.78
N ARG A 242 29.63 26.30 -6.50
CA ARG A 242 29.60 24.86 -6.79
C ARG A 242 29.31 24.65 -8.29
N CYS A 243 30.23 24.01 -8.99
CA CYS A 243 30.06 23.69 -10.40
C CYS A 243 28.80 22.88 -10.70
N GLU A 244 28.42 22.01 -9.77
CA GLU A 244 27.23 21.16 -9.86
C GLU A 244 25.93 22.00 -9.94
N ASN A 245 25.91 23.18 -9.31
CA ASN A 245 24.75 24.06 -9.31
C ASN A 245 24.69 24.98 -10.53
N ARG A 246 25.76 25.10 -11.31
CA ARG A 246 25.72 25.85 -12.57
C ARG A 246 24.74 25.21 -13.52
N ASN A 247 23.93 26.02 -14.20
CA ASN A 247 22.88 25.56 -15.11
C ASN A 247 22.98 26.33 -16.43
N ILE A 248 23.23 25.61 -17.49
CA ILE A 248 23.35 26.17 -18.84
C ILE A 248 22.50 25.35 -19.82
N PRO A 249 21.96 25.97 -20.89
CA PRO A 249 21.11 25.25 -21.83
C PRO A 249 21.75 23.97 -22.38
N GLY A 250 21.08 22.84 -22.25
CA GLY A 250 21.51 21.55 -22.78
C GLY A 250 22.46 20.76 -21.88
N ASP A 251 22.61 21.12 -20.60
CA ASP A 251 23.48 20.41 -19.64
C ASP A 251 22.77 19.28 -18.86
N GLY A 252 21.50 19.06 -19.15
CA GLY A 252 20.68 18.02 -18.49
C GLY A 252 19.99 18.48 -17.20
N LYS A 253 20.15 19.75 -16.82
CA LYS A 253 19.44 20.37 -15.70
C LYS A 253 18.26 21.19 -16.24
N PHE A 254 17.22 21.27 -15.43
CA PHE A 254 15.97 21.90 -15.89
C PHE A 254 15.92 23.40 -15.60
N ASP A 255 15.11 24.11 -16.39
CA ASP A 255 14.91 25.53 -16.27
C ASP A 255 13.96 25.93 -15.12
N LEU A 256 13.13 25.00 -14.65
CA LEU A 256 12.00 25.26 -13.78
C LEU A 256 12.46 25.63 -12.35
N CYS A 257 12.13 26.83 -11.88
CA CYS A 257 12.40 27.25 -10.51
C CYS A 257 11.25 26.93 -9.55
N GLU A 258 10.01 27.01 -10.03
CA GLU A 258 8.79 26.81 -9.23
C GLU A 258 7.76 26.11 -10.10
N LEU A 259 6.95 25.23 -9.49
CA LEU A 259 5.83 24.65 -10.21
C LEU A 259 4.80 25.71 -10.57
N PRO A 260 4.30 25.72 -11.82
CA PRO A 260 3.15 26.55 -12.17
C PRO A 260 1.95 26.28 -11.25
N ALA A 261 1.19 27.33 -10.91
CA ALA A 261 0.09 27.24 -9.95
C ALA A 261 -1.04 26.26 -10.34
N ASN A 262 -1.14 25.92 -11.64
CA ASN A 262 -2.11 24.96 -12.18
C ASN A 262 -1.55 23.53 -12.34
N GLU A 263 -0.30 23.31 -11.96
CA GLU A 263 0.32 21.98 -12.02
C GLU A 263 0.17 21.25 -10.69
N THR A 264 -0.02 19.93 -10.80
CA THR A 264 -0.09 19.03 -9.64
C THR A 264 1.01 17.99 -9.70
N VAL A 265 1.52 17.61 -8.55
CA VAL A 265 2.45 16.49 -8.40
C VAL A 265 1.65 15.22 -8.29
N SER A 266 1.86 14.28 -9.22
CA SER A 266 1.10 13.03 -9.28
C SER A 266 1.55 12.02 -8.21
N LEU A 267 2.83 12.04 -7.83
CA LEU A 267 3.43 11.08 -6.91
C LEU A 267 4.17 11.80 -5.78
N SER A 268 4.01 11.31 -4.55
CA SER A 268 4.87 11.70 -3.44
C SER A 268 6.26 11.10 -3.62
N ILE A 269 7.31 11.86 -3.33
CA ILE A 269 8.70 11.40 -3.48
C ILE A 269 9.40 11.43 -2.12
N GLY A 270 10.06 10.32 -1.79
CA GLY A 270 11.00 10.23 -0.68
C GLY A 270 12.36 9.74 -1.17
N ARG A 271 13.45 10.27 -0.58
CA ARG A 271 14.82 9.84 -0.87
C ARG A 271 15.59 9.59 0.42
N VAL A 272 16.37 8.52 0.42
CA VAL A 272 17.46 8.27 1.37
C VAL A 272 18.73 8.05 0.57
N ASP A 273 19.65 8.98 0.68
CA ASP A 273 20.93 8.99 -0.04
C ASP A 273 22.02 9.45 0.94
N PHE A 274 22.98 8.59 1.19
CA PHE A 274 24.15 8.86 2.05
C PHE A 274 25.44 8.89 1.25
N SER A 275 25.36 9.07 -0.06
CA SER A 275 26.53 9.21 -0.89
C SER A 275 27.35 10.45 -0.52
N ASN A 276 28.67 10.32 -0.56
CA ASN A 276 29.62 11.41 -0.35
C ASN A 276 29.36 12.24 0.93
N LEU A 277 29.20 11.57 2.08
CA LEU A 277 29.08 12.21 3.40
C LEU A 277 30.39 12.09 4.20
N PRO A 278 31.45 12.85 3.89
CA PRO A 278 32.77 12.69 4.49
C PRO A 278 32.83 13.04 5.99
N ALA A 279 31.80 13.70 6.52
CA ALA A 279 31.70 14.00 7.95
C ALA A 279 31.38 12.77 8.81
N PHE A 280 30.90 11.68 8.20
CA PHE A 280 30.60 10.44 8.92
C PHE A 280 31.74 9.44 8.73
N PRO A 281 32.19 8.78 9.81
CA PRO A 281 33.24 7.76 9.72
C PRO A 281 32.74 6.43 9.12
N GLN A 282 31.41 6.22 9.12
CA GLN A 282 30.79 5.03 8.59
C GLN A 282 30.77 5.04 7.05
N SER A 283 30.84 3.85 6.45
CA SER A 283 30.62 3.68 5.03
C SER A 283 29.17 3.97 4.64
N GLU A 284 28.94 4.31 3.38
CA GLU A 284 27.58 4.51 2.84
C GLU A 284 26.68 3.28 3.10
N THR A 285 27.21 2.06 2.92
CA THR A 285 26.51 0.81 3.22
C THR A 285 26.08 0.70 4.67
N GLU A 286 26.96 1.08 5.61
CA GLU A 286 26.64 1.05 7.04
C GLU A 286 25.59 2.09 7.41
N LEU A 287 25.66 3.30 6.85
CA LEU A 287 24.67 4.33 7.07
C LEU A 287 23.27 3.89 6.54
N LEU A 288 23.23 3.31 5.34
CA LEU A 288 22.00 2.76 4.76
C LEU A 288 21.44 1.59 5.56
N ARG A 289 22.33 0.71 6.09
CA ARG A 289 21.90 -0.39 6.98
C ARG A 289 21.29 0.15 8.26
N ASN A 290 21.94 1.10 8.91
CA ASN A 290 21.43 1.72 10.13
C ASN A 290 20.09 2.40 9.92
N TYR A 291 19.88 3.02 8.76
CA TYR A 291 18.56 3.59 8.39
C TYR A 291 17.51 2.49 8.32
N LEU A 292 17.76 1.39 7.59
CA LEU A 292 16.82 0.29 7.46
C LEU A 292 16.56 -0.45 8.78
N GLU A 293 17.53 -0.49 9.70
CA GLU A 293 17.37 -1.11 11.02
C GLU A 293 16.58 -0.25 12.01
N GLY A 294 16.55 1.06 11.79
CA GLY A 294 15.82 2.03 12.61
C GLY A 294 14.36 2.26 12.18
N CYS A 295 13.96 1.68 11.06
CA CYS A 295 12.61 1.79 10.51
C CYS A 295 11.66 0.75 11.10
#